data_aa469dc8d79b3b8cae77d1c41c14cc9e
#
_entry.id   aa469dc8d79b3b8cae77d1c41c14cc9e
#
_cell.length_a   1.000
_cell.length_b   1.000
_cell.length_c   1.000
_cell.angle_alpha   90.00
_cell.angle_beta   90.00
_cell.angle_gamma   90.00
#
_symmetry.space_group_name_H-M   'P 1'
#
loop_
_entity.id
_entity.type
_entity.pdbx_description
1 polymer ?
#
loop_
_entity_poly.entity_id
_entity_poly.type
_entity_poly.pdbx_seq_one_letter_code
_entity_poly.pdbx_strand_id
1 'polypeptide(L)'
;MEQKKLFLLDAYALIFRAYHAMKYSPRFTSGGMNTSAIFGFVNTLEEVLRKENPTHIAVCFDPAGKTFRHEMFADYKAGREATPEDIKVAVPYIKDIIRAYGIPVVEKEGYEADDVIGTLATMSRSRGFSTFIMSPDKDLSQLVDPSVKIYRPGYKGQPAEVRGGKG
;
A
#
# COMPACT_ATOMS: atom_id res chain seq x y z
N MET A 1 -7.82 -25.12 -13.31
CA MET A 1 -6.79 -24.56 -12.42
C MET A 1 -7.20 -23.17 -11.97
N GLU A 2 -7.12 -22.96 -10.67
CA GLU A 2 -7.43 -21.65 -10.12
C GLU A 2 -6.37 -20.62 -10.55
N GLN A 3 -6.79 -19.47 -11.02
CA GLN A 3 -5.91 -18.37 -11.41
C GLN A 3 -5.21 -17.82 -10.17
N LYS A 4 -3.87 -17.73 -10.21
CA LYS A 4 -3.10 -17.10 -9.14
C LYS A 4 -3.27 -15.59 -9.21
N LYS A 5 -3.83 -15.01 -8.18
CA LYS A 5 -4.15 -13.59 -8.07
C LYS A 5 -3.37 -12.97 -6.92
N LEU A 6 -2.42 -12.10 -7.25
CA LEU A 6 -1.55 -11.43 -6.29
C LEU A 6 -1.94 -9.97 -6.13
N PHE A 7 -2.15 -9.54 -4.89
CA PHE A 7 -2.31 -8.12 -4.54
C PHE A 7 -1.07 -7.63 -3.81
N LEU A 8 -0.49 -6.55 -4.30
CA LEU A 8 0.64 -5.85 -3.68
C LEU A 8 0.14 -4.48 -3.22
N LEU A 9 0.10 -4.27 -1.91
CA LEU A 9 -0.41 -3.04 -1.31
C LEU A 9 0.75 -2.10 -0.98
N ASP A 10 0.62 -0.85 -1.44
CA ASP A 10 1.53 0.24 -1.11
C ASP A 10 1.08 0.84 0.23
N ALA A 11 1.71 0.41 1.33
CA ALA A 11 1.23 0.66 2.68
C ALA A 11 1.11 2.14 3.03
N TYR A 12 2.19 2.91 2.92
CA TYR A 12 2.16 4.32 3.33
C TYR A 12 1.20 5.15 2.49
N ALA A 13 1.15 4.92 1.19
CA ALA A 13 0.21 5.63 0.32
C ALA A 13 -1.25 5.39 0.74
N LEU A 14 -1.59 4.14 1.08
CA LEU A 14 -2.92 3.78 1.56
C LEU A 14 -3.19 4.32 2.97
N ILE A 15 -2.20 4.29 3.85
CA ILE A 15 -2.30 4.81 5.22
C ILE A 15 -2.51 6.33 5.21
N PHE A 16 -1.72 7.07 4.43
CA PHE A 16 -1.88 8.52 4.27
C PHE A 16 -3.27 8.86 3.74
N ARG A 17 -3.71 8.14 2.72
CA ARG A 17 -5.05 8.33 2.16
C ARG A 17 -6.13 8.12 3.20
N ALA A 18 -6.04 7.05 3.99
CA ALA A 18 -6.99 6.76 5.05
C ALA A 18 -7.01 7.86 6.13
N TYR A 19 -5.82 8.32 6.52
CA TYR A 19 -5.67 9.39 7.50
C TYR A 19 -6.31 10.69 7.02
N HIS A 20 -6.01 11.11 5.79
CA HIS A 20 -6.55 12.35 5.23
C HIS A 20 -8.05 12.27 4.93
N ALA A 21 -8.57 11.09 4.59
CA ALA A 21 -10.01 10.89 4.36
C ALA A 21 -10.85 11.17 5.62
N MET A 22 -10.26 10.97 6.80
CA MET A 22 -10.94 11.18 8.08
C MET A 22 -10.53 12.50 8.77
N LYS A 23 -9.90 13.40 8.03
CA LYS A 23 -9.36 14.66 8.54
C LYS A 23 -10.38 15.50 9.34
N TYR A 24 -11.62 15.56 8.86
CA TYR A 24 -12.68 16.36 9.49
C TYR A 24 -13.52 15.61 10.51
N SER A 25 -13.34 14.30 10.61
CA SER A 25 -14.06 13.45 11.57
C SER A 25 -13.12 12.36 12.08
N PRO A 26 -12.02 12.74 12.75
CA PRO A 26 -11.04 11.76 13.20
C PRO A 26 -11.58 10.89 14.32
N ARG A 27 -11.05 9.68 14.42
CA ARG A 27 -11.39 8.71 15.46
C ARG A 27 -10.27 8.65 16.50
N PHE A 28 -10.67 8.67 17.76
CA PHE A 28 -9.74 8.62 18.90
C PHE A 28 -10.13 7.50 19.86
N THR A 29 -9.13 6.92 20.51
CA THR A 29 -9.37 6.08 21.70
C THR A 29 -9.74 6.98 22.89
N SER A 30 -10.25 6.37 23.97
CA SER A 30 -10.50 7.09 25.23
C SER A 30 -9.22 7.72 25.81
N GLY A 31 -8.05 7.15 25.50
CA GLY A 31 -6.76 7.69 25.91
C GLY A 31 -6.18 8.77 24.99
N GLY A 32 -6.92 9.19 23.95
CA GLY A 32 -6.52 10.27 23.05
C GLY A 32 -5.67 9.87 21.84
N MET A 33 -5.48 8.58 21.59
CA MET A 33 -4.77 8.12 20.38
C MET A 33 -5.65 8.25 19.14
N ASN A 34 -5.14 8.91 18.09
CA ASN A 34 -5.83 9.00 16.81
C ASN A 34 -5.73 7.65 16.05
N THR A 35 -6.87 6.98 15.89
CA THR A 35 -6.97 5.67 15.24
C THR A 35 -7.48 5.75 13.81
N SER A 36 -7.60 6.94 13.24
CA SER A 36 -8.18 7.15 11.90
C SER A 36 -7.44 6.38 10.81
N ALA A 37 -6.10 6.42 10.82
CA ALA A 37 -5.27 5.71 9.85
C ALA A 37 -5.43 4.19 9.97
N ILE A 38 -5.47 3.68 11.21
CA ILE A 38 -5.67 2.24 11.48
C ILE A 38 -7.03 1.80 10.95
N PHE A 39 -8.07 2.52 11.34
CA PHE A 39 -9.45 2.21 10.95
C PHE A 39 -9.63 2.21 9.44
N GLY A 40 -9.17 3.27 8.77
CA GLY A 40 -9.32 3.38 7.32
C GLY A 40 -8.50 2.36 6.54
N PHE A 41 -7.28 2.08 6.98
CA PHE A 41 -6.44 1.06 6.36
C PHE A 41 -7.04 -0.34 6.50
N VAL A 42 -7.48 -0.71 7.69
CA VAL A 42 -8.08 -2.03 7.94
C VAL A 42 -9.35 -2.21 7.13
N ASN A 43 -10.21 -1.19 7.06
CA ASN A 43 -11.41 -1.24 6.22
C ASN A 43 -11.07 -1.47 4.75
N THR A 44 -10.05 -0.80 4.24
CA THR A 44 -9.57 -0.97 2.87
C THR A 44 -9.05 -2.39 2.64
N LEU A 45 -8.26 -2.90 3.58
CA LEU A 45 -7.73 -4.26 3.52
C LEU A 45 -8.84 -5.30 3.51
N GLU A 46 -9.80 -5.19 4.42
CA GLU A 46 -10.94 -6.13 4.51
C GLU A 46 -11.80 -6.10 3.26
N GLU A 47 -12.02 -4.92 2.69
CA GLU A 47 -12.77 -4.78 1.45
C GLU A 47 -12.11 -5.55 0.30
N VAL A 48 -10.80 -5.42 0.14
CA VAL A 48 -10.04 -6.15 -0.88
C VAL A 48 -10.11 -7.65 -0.66
N LEU A 49 -9.90 -8.09 0.57
CA LEU A 49 -9.96 -9.53 0.89
C LEU A 49 -11.34 -10.12 0.57
N ARG A 50 -12.39 -9.39 0.86
CA ARG A 50 -13.76 -9.86 0.66
C ARG A 50 -14.20 -9.79 -0.81
N LYS A 51 -13.92 -8.68 -1.50
CA LYS A 51 -14.41 -8.44 -2.86
C LYS A 51 -13.55 -9.12 -3.92
N GLU A 52 -12.24 -9.11 -3.74
CA GLU A 52 -11.30 -9.57 -4.76
C GLU A 52 -10.80 -10.99 -4.51
N ASN A 53 -10.93 -11.48 -3.29
CA ASN A 53 -10.52 -12.83 -2.89
C ASN A 53 -9.14 -13.23 -3.47
N PRO A 54 -8.08 -12.48 -3.16
CA PRO A 54 -6.76 -12.79 -3.71
C PRO A 54 -6.24 -14.13 -3.21
N THR A 55 -5.51 -14.86 -4.06
CA THR A 55 -4.83 -16.10 -3.65
C THR A 55 -3.54 -15.76 -2.89
N HIS A 56 -2.94 -14.62 -3.19
CA HIS A 56 -1.71 -14.13 -2.58
C HIS A 56 -1.82 -12.62 -2.35
N ILE A 57 -1.31 -12.15 -1.22
CA ILE A 57 -1.32 -10.73 -0.88
C ILE A 57 -0.10 -10.39 -0.03
N ALA A 58 0.49 -9.24 -0.26
CA ALA A 58 1.57 -8.70 0.55
C ALA A 58 1.39 -7.20 0.73
N VAL A 59 1.81 -6.67 1.86
CA VAL A 59 1.77 -5.24 2.16
C VAL A 59 3.20 -4.73 2.23
N CYS A 60 3.55 -3.78 1.37
CA CYS A 60 4.90 -3.29 1.19
C CYS A 60 5.06 -1.92 1.87
N PHE A 61 6.05 -1.82 2.74
CA PHE A 61 6.37 -0.61 3.50
C PHE A 61 7.70 -0.02 3.07
N ASP A 62 7.78 1.31 3.09
CA ASP A 62 9.06 1.99 3.05
C ASP A 62 9.79 1.77 4.37
N PRO A 63 11.12 1.56 4.36
CA PRO A 63 11.88 1.41 5.59
C PRO A 63 12.00 2.73 6.35
N ALA A 64 12.28 2.65 7.65
CA ALA A 64 12.44 3.83 8.50
C ALA A 64 13.69 4.65 8.18
N GLY A 65 14.69 4.07 7.50
CA GLY A 65 15.93 4.73 7.15
C GLY A 65 15.91 5.41 5.78
N LYS A 66 17.05 5.97 5.39
CA LYS A 66 17.25 6.51 4.05
C LYS A 66 17.29 5.39 3.02
N THR A 67 16.63 5.60 1.87
CA THR A 67 16.71 4.68 0.75
C THR A 67 17.94 4.97 -0.11
N PHE A 68 18.27 4.08 -1.06
CA PHE A 68 19.35 4.32 -2.01
C PHE A 68 19.15 5.61 -2.81
N ARG A 69 17.90 6.02 -3.07
CA ARG A 69 17.63 7.28 -3.76
C ARG A 69 18.02 8.48 -2.92
N HIS A 70 17.84 8.44 -1.60
CA HIS A 70 18.31 9.48 -0.69
C HIS A 70 19.83 9.55 -0.66
N GLU A 71 20.53 8.44 -0.76
CA GLU A 71 21.98 8.36 -0.80
C GLU A 71 22.55 8.92 -2.11
N MET A 72 21.90 8.62 -3.24
CA MET A 72 22.32 9.07 -4.58
C MET A 72 21.93 10.51 -4.88
N PHE A 73 20.80 10.98 -4.36
CA PHE A 73 20.22 12.29 -4.64
C PHE A 73 19.83 12.98 -3.34
N ALA A 74 20.69 13.85 -2.84
CA ALA A 74 20.49 14.55 -1.57
C ALA A 74 19.16 15.34 -1.53
N ASP A 75 18.67 15.82 -2.68
CA ASP A 75 17.45 16.59 -2.78
C ASP A 75 16.19 15.74 -2.97
N TYR A 76 16.34 14.42 -3.05
CA TYR A 76 15.20 13.51 -3.26
C TYR A 76 14.24 13.59 -2.07
N LYS A 77 13.01 13.96 -2.34
CA LYS A 77 11.95 14.18 -1.33
C LYS A 77 12.25 15.28 -0.30
N ALA A 78 13.26 16.12 -0.51
CA ALA A 78 13.62 17.19 0.43
C ALA A 78 12.47 18.19 0.66
N GLY A 79 11.62 18.42 -0.34
CA GLY A 79 10.46 19.31 -0.25
C GLY A 79 9.18 18.65 0.27
N ARG A 80 9.19 17.37 0.62
CA ARG A 80 8.01 16.72 1.18
C ARG A 80 7.87 17.00 2.66
N GLU A 81 6.62 17.17 3.10
CA GLU A 81 6.32 17.32 4.52
C GLU A 81 6.74 16.09 5.30
N ALA A 82 7.15 16.29 6.55
CA ALA A 82 7.44 15.19 7.46
C ALA A 82 6.18 14.36 7.69
N THR A 83 6.36 13.06 7.92
CA THR A 83 5.26 12.16 8.27
C THR A 83 4.58 12.63 9.55
N PRO A 84 3.25 12.82 9.56
CA PRO A 84 2.52 13.18 10.76
C PRO A 84 2.79 12.21 11.91
N GLU A 85 2.87 12.74 13.14
CA GLU A 85 3.13 11.92 14.33
C GLU A 85 2.07 10.85 14.53
N ASP A 86 0.81 11.17 14.25
CA ASP A 86 -0.30 10.21 14.35
C ASP A 86 -0.08 8.99 13.43
N ILE A 87 0.48 9.19 12.26
CA ILE A 87 0.80 8.10 11.34
C ILE A 87 1.97 7.28 11.88
N LYS A 88 3.01 7.94 12.39
CA LYS A 88 4.17 7.24 12.99
C LYS A 88 3.74 6.32 14.13
N VAL A 89 2.82 6.79 14.97
CA VAL A 89 2.26 6.00 16.08
C VAL A 89 1.41 4.84 15.55
N ALA A 90 0.63 5.07 14.50
CA ALA A 90 -0.29 4.08 13.93
C ALA A 90 0.42 2.92 13.23
N VAL A 91 1.56 3.17 12.56
CA VAL A 91 2.25 2.18 11.72
C VAL A 91 2.59 0.88 12.43
N PRO A 92 3.17 0.85 13.65
CA PRO A 92 3.42 -0.41 14.36
C PRO A 92 2.17 -1.22 14.60
N TYR A 93 1.06 -0.57 14.97
CA TYR A 93 -0.24 -1.24 15.17
C TYR A 93 -0.77 -1.82 13.86
N ILE A 94 -0.65 -1.07 12.76
CA ILE A 94 -1.08 -1.54 11.44
C ILE A 94 -0.27 -2.77 11.02
N LYS A 95 1.04 -2.76 11.21
CA LYS A 95 1.90 -3.93 10.94
C LYS A 95 1.48 -5.15 11.74
N ASP A 96 1.19 -4.98 13.02
CA ASP A 96 0.74 -6.07 13.89
C ASP A 96 -0.60 -6.64 13.42
N ILE A 97 -1.53 -5.78 13.01
CA ILE A 97 -2.83 -6.19 12.48
C ILE A 97 -2.65 -6.98 11.18
N ILE A 98 -1.81 -6.51 10.26
CA ILE A 98 -1.51 -7.22 9.01
C ILE A 98 -0.96 -8.61 9.30
N ARG A 99 -0.03 -8.73 10.23
CA ARG A 99 0.55 -10.00 10.64
C ARG A 99 -0.50 -10.92 11.27
N ALA A 100 -1.42 -10.37 12.04
CA ALA A 100 -2.53 -11.13 12.64
C ALA A 100 -3.47 -11.72 11.59
N TYR A 101 -3.59 -11.09 10.42
CA TYR A 101 -4.31 -11.65 9.27
C TYR A 101 -3.51 -12.76 8.55
N GLY A 102 -2.27 -13.00 8.95
CA GLY A 102 -1.38 -13.94 8.26
C GLY A 102 -0.81 -13.40 6.95
N ILE A 103 -0.85 -12.09 6.77
CA ILE A 103 -0.38 -11.42 5.55
C ILE A 103 1.08 -10.97 5.74
N PRO A 104 1.96 -11.23 4.75
CA PRO A 104 3.33 -10.76 4.82
C PRO A 104 3.44 -9.23 4.84
N VAL A 105 4.23 -8.72 5.78
CA VAL A 105 4.70 -7.34 5.80
C VAL A 105 6.08 -7.34 5.15
N VAL A 106 6.21 -6.67 4.00
CA VAL A 106 7.44 -6.66 3.22
C VAL A 106 8.08 -5.29 3.30
N GLU A 107 9.33 -5.26 3.73
CA GLU A 107 10.11 -4.04 3.81
C GLU A 107 11.57 -4.42 3.61
N LYS A 108 12.32 -3.59 2.89
CA LYS A 108 13.74 -3.86 2.63
C LYS A 108 14.55 -2.60 2.87
N GLU A 109 15.50 -2.68 3.79
CA GLU A 109 16.41 -1.59 4.09
C GLU A 109 17.10 -1.09 2.82
N GLY A 110 17.15 0.24 2.67
CA GLY A 110 17.76 0.90 1.51
C GLY A 110 16.87 1.05 0.29
N TYR A 111 15.70 0.42 0.27
CA TYR A 111 14.78 0.45 -0.88
C TYR A 111 13.40 0.96 -0.48
N GLU A 112 12.78 1.73 -1.37
CA GLU A 112 11.40 2.17 -1.17
C GLU A 112 10.39 1.05 -1.48
N ALA A 113 9.16 1.20 -0.98
CA ALA A 113 8.08 0.27 -1.27
C ALA A 113 7.86 0.09 -2.78
N ASP A 114 7.98 1.17 -3.56
CA ASP A 114 7.83 1.14 -5.01
C ASP A 114 8.83 0.19 -5.68
N ASP A 115 10.07 0.16 -5.20
CA ASP A 115 11.11 -0.75 -5.71
C ASP A 115 10.79 -2.21 -5.39
N VAL A 116 10.31 -2.45 -4.18
CA VAL A 116 9.90 -3.79 -3.73
C VAL A 116 8.70 -4.26 -4.53
N ILE A 117 7.70 -3.41 -4.72
CA ILE A 117 6.50 -3.71 -5.52
C ILE A 117 6.90 -4.04 -6.96
N GLY A 118 7.76 -3.22 -7.57
CA GLY A 118 8.24 -3.45 -8.93
C GLY A 118 8.96 -4.78 -9.08
N THR A 119 9.81 -5.13 -8.12
CA THR A 119 10.53 -6.40 -8.10
C THR A 119 9.56 -7.59 -7.97
N LEU A 120 8.63 -7.52 -7.02
CA LEU A 120 7.65 -8.58 -6.81
C LEU A 120 6.71 -8.74 -8.01
N ALA A 121 6.29 -7.65 -8.64
CA ALA A 121 5.47 -7.68 -9.85
C ALA A 121 6.20 -8.37 -11.00
N THR A 122 7.48 -8.06 -11.19
CA THR A 122 8.32 -8.69 -12.22
C THR A 122 8.49 -10.18 -11.95
N MET A 123 8.78 -10.57 -10.72
CA MET A 123 8.92 -11.98 -10.32
C MET A 123 7.62 -12.76 -10.51
N SER A 124 6.49 -12.16 -10.14
CA SER A 124 5.18 -12.82 -10.23
C SER A 124 4.76 -13.07 -11.67
N ARG A 125 5.16 -12.18 -12.60
CA ARG A 125 4.89 -12.32 -14.03
C ARG A 125 5.45 -13.64 -14.56
N SER A 126 6.69 -13.95 -14.22
CA SER A 126 7.37 -15.18 -14.68
C SER A 126 6.76 -16.45 -14.07
N ARG A 127 5.95 -16.31 -13.02
CA ARG A 127 5.30 -17.42 -12.31
C ARG A 127 3.81 -17.55 -12.62
N GLY A 128 3.32 -16.83 -13.63
CA GLY A 128 1.95 -16.95 -14.10
C GLY A 128 0.88 -16.28 -13.23
N PHE A 129 1.26 -15.31 -12.41
CA PHE A 129 0.30 -14.54 -11.60
C PHE A 129 -0.40 -13.45 -12.41
N SER A 130 -1.67 -13.21 -12.11
CA SER A 130 -2.31 -11.93 -12.37
C SER A 130 -2.03 -11.03 -11.16
N THR A 131 -1.33 -9.92 -11.37
CA THR A 131 -0.86 -9.06 -10.29
C THR A 131 -1.60 -7.73 -10.29
N PHE A 132 -2.03 -7.31 -9.10
CA PHE A 132 -2.71 -6.04 -8.89
C PHE A 132 -1.91 -5.22 -7.90
N ILE A 133 -1.46 -4.04 -8.33
CA ILE A 133 -0.79 -3.08 -7.46
C ILE A 133 -1.85 -2.14 -6.91
N MET A 134 -2.04 -2.17 -5.60
CA MET A 134 -3.00 -1.34 -4.93
C MET A 134 -2.33 -0.11 -4.34
N SER A 135 -2.47 1.01 -5.05
CA SER A 135 -1.91 2.29 -4.66
C SER A 135 -2.69 3.44 -5.28
N PRO A 136 -2.87 4.55 -4.56
CA PRO A 136 -3.36 5.79 -5.17
C PRO A 136 -2.29 6.54 -5.94
N ASP A 137 -1.02 6.13 -5.88
CA ASP A 137 0.10 6.81 -6.51
C ASP A 137 0.16 6.50 -8.01
N LYS A 138 0.15 7.58 -8.81
CA LYS A 138 0.20 7.49 -10.28
C LYS A 138 1.55 7.01 -10.81
N ASP A 139 2.63 7.19 -10.04
CA ASP A 139 3.98 6.83 -10.46
C ASP A 139 4.15 5.33 -10.69
N LEU A 140 3.33 4.51 -10.00
CA LEU A 140 3.33 3.07 -10.19
C LEU A 140 2.67 2.61 -11.49
N SER A 141 1.99 3.50 -12.21
CA SER A 141 1.33 3.16 -13.49
C SER A 141 2.32 2.72 -14.57
N GLN A 142 3.59 3.10 -14.46
CA GLN A 142 4.65 2.64 -15.36
C GLN A 142 4.91 1.13 -15.29
N LEU A 143 4.47 0.47 -14.22
CA LEU A 143 4.64 -0.98 -14.03
C LEU A 143 3.54 -1.79 -14.71
N VAL A 144 2.52 -1.12 -15.27
CA VAL A 144 1.36 -1.78 -15.86
C VAL A 144 1.74 -2.50 -17.16
N ASP A 145 1.30 -3.76 -17.30
CA ASP A 145 1.40 -4.56 -18.51
C ASP A 145 0.21 -5.54 -18.53
N PRO A 146 0.11 -6.47 -19.50
CA PRO A 146 -1.02 -7.40 -19.56
C PRO A 146 -1.22 -8.27 -18.32
N SER A 147 -0.15 -8.52 -17.54
CA SER A 147 -0.20 -9.33 -16.32
C SER A 147 -0.20 -8.50 -15.03
N VAL A 148 0.06 -7.20 -15.11
CA VAL A 148 0.15 -6.29 -13.95
C VAL A 148 -0.79 -5.11 -14.16
N LYS A 149 -1.75 -4.95 -13.26
CA LYS A 149 -2.74 -3.87 -13.31
C LYS A 149 -2.68 -3.05 -12.03
N ILE A 150 -3.10 -1.79 -12.13
CA ILE A 150 -3.29 -0.94 -10.96
C ILE A 150 -4.72 -1.10 -10.45
N TYR A 151 -4.85 -1.34 -9.17
CA TYR A 151 -6.13 -1.38 -8.46
C TYR A 151 -6.23 -0.14 -7.58
N ARG A 152 -7.21 0.71 -7.86
CA ARG A 152 -7.51 1.86 -7.00
C ARG A 152 -8.67 1.51 -6.09
N PRO A 153 -8.47 1.54 -4.77
CA PRO A 153 -9.56 1.28 -3.84
C PRO A 153 -10.64 2.35 -3.94
N GLY A 154 -11.88 1.99 -3.61
CA GLY A 154 -13.00 2.92 -3.55
C GLY A 154 -12.75 4.06 -2.55
N TYR A 155 -13.31 5.23 -2.84
CA TYR A 155 -13.12 6.42 -2.00
C TYR A 155 -14.37 7.29 -2.03
N LYS A 156 -14.85 7.69 -0.86
CA LYS A 156 -16.02 8.56 -0.68
C LYS A 156 -17.23 8.16 -1.55
N GLY A 157 -17.62 6.90 -1.48
CA GLY A 157 -18.74 6.38 -2.25
C GLY A 157 -18.46 6.04 -3.71
N GLN A 158 -17.26 6.32 -4.21
CA GLN A 158 -16.83 5.89 -5.54
C GLN A 158 -16.36 4.43 -5.48
N PRO A 159 -16.73 3.59 -6.48
CA PRO A 159 -16.28 2.20 -6.49
C PRO A 159 -14.79 2.08 -6.76
N ALA A 160 -14.23 0.92 -6.40
CA ALA A 160 -12.86 0.58 -6.78
C ALA A 160 -12.71 0.53 -8.30
N GLU A 161 -11.55 0.89 -8.80
CA GLU A 161 -11.24 0.97 -10.23
C GLU A 161 -9.99 0.15 -10.56
N VAL A 162 -10.07 -0.64 -11.64
CA VAL A 162 -8.92 -1.39 -12.16
C VAL A 162 -8.44 -0.73 -13.46
N ARG A 163 -7.15 -0.38 -13.51
CA ARG A 163 -6.53 0.19 -14.71
C ARG A 163 -5.50 -0.80 -15.26
N GLY A 164 -5.74 -1.25 -16.51
CA GLY A 164 -4.80 -2.03 -17.28
C GLY A 164 -4.02 -1.15 -18.25
N GLY A 165 -2.90 -1.67 -18.78
CA GLY A 165 -2.20 -1.03 -19.88
C GLY A 165 -3.08 -1.01 -21.12
N LYS A 166 -2.93 0.02 -21.94
CA LYS A 166 -3.49 0.00 -23.29
C LYS A 166 -2.78 -1.12 -24.05
N GLY A 167 -3.56 -2.09 -24.49
CA GLY A 167 -3.06 -3.16 -25.38
C GLY A 167 -2.65 -2.58 -26.71
#